data_9405864cbb2b8bf4fc39e5e58a44c4e9
#
_entry.id   9405864cbb2b8bf4fc39e5e58a44c4e9
#
_cell.length_a   1.000
_cell.length_b   1.000
_cell.length_c   1.000
_cell.angle_alpha   90.00
_cell.angle_beta   90.00
_cell.angle_gamma   90.00
#
_symmetry.space_group_name_H-M   'P 1'
#
loop_
_entity.id
_entity.type
_entity.pdbx_description
1 polymer ?
#
loop_
_entity_poly.entity_id
_entity_poly.type
_entity_poly.pdbx_seq_one_letter_code
_entity_poly.pdbx_strand_id
1 'polypeptide(L)'
;PSGRCVVFSNELFDAQPFHRVVFRGGSWRELGVAIAEGRLVEVELPELSPPVAIVRERLPAVTTEGYHLDLPLAAAELCTQIARAPWHGTFIAFDYGKTWPALVSAAPAGTARAYHAHRQERDLLAQPGRQDLTCDICWDWLESALAAAGFRDIRLESQESFLIRHAGEAAQRIVAEAKPGPDPRRSRLQALLHPGLLGQRFQVLHANR
;
A
#
# COMPACT_ATOMS: atom_id res chain seq x y z
N PRO A 1 14.78 14.06 -0.96
CA PRO A 1 15.85 13.79 -1.92
C PRO A 1 16.15 15.01 -2.78
N SER A 2 17.37 15.10 -3.33
CA SER A 2 17.79 16.14 -4.28
C SER A 2 18.87 15.60 -5.22
N GLY A 3 19.02 16.22 -6.43
CA GLY A 3 20.00 15.79 -7.43
C GLY A 3 19.69 14.44 -8.04
N ARG A 4 20.72 13.77 -8.60
CA ARG A 4 20.56 12.44 -9.21
C ARG A 4 20.59 11.36 -8.14
N CYS A 5 19.51 10.57 -8.04
CA CYS A 5 19.43 9.49 -7.05
C CYS A 5 18.46 8.37 -7.48
N VAL A 6 18.48 7.28 -6.75
CA VAL A 6 17.44 6.27 -6.75
C VAL A 6 16.65 6.45 -5.45
N VAL A 7 15.35 6.64 -5.57
CA VAL A 7 14.44 6.64 -4.42
C VAL A 7 13.80 5.26 -4.34
N PHE A 8 14.10 4.56 -3.29
CA PHE A 8 13.66 3.18 -3.07
C PHE A 8 12.85 3.09 -1.77
N SER A 9 11.74 2.36 -1.82
CA SER A 9 10.95 2.02 -0.64
C SER A 9 10.48 0.56 -0.67
N ASN A 10 10.28 -0.01 0.49
CA ASN A 10 9.66 -1.32 0.70
C ASN A 10 8.72 -1.23 1.90
N GLU A 11 7.45 -1.54 1.70
CA GLU A 11 6.41 -1.45 2.73
C GLU A 11 6.44 -0.08 3.44
N LEU A 12 6.39 1.00 2.65
CA LEU A 12 6.36 2.36 3.15
C LEU A 12 4.97 2.97 3.03
N PHE A 13 4.32 2.74 1.91
CA PHE A 13 3.07 3.40 1.57
C PHE A 13 1.87 2.72 2.22
N ASP A 14 1.89 1.41 2.43
CA ASP A 14 0.87 0.65 3.14
C ASP A 14 0.75 1.02 4.62
N ALA A 15 1.88 1.44 5.23
CA ALA A 15 1.96 1.86 6.63
C ALA A 15 1.60 3.34 6.86
N GLN A 16 1.21 4.09 5.81
CA GLN A 16 0.77 5.47 5.98
C GLN A 16 -0.65 5.54 6.57
N PRO A 17 -0.99 6.62 7.27
CA PRO A 17 -2.34 6.82 7.76
C PRO A 17 -3.37 6.73 6.63
N PHE A 18 -4.52 6.15 6.94
CA PHE A 18 -5.62 6.01 6.00
C PHE A 18 -6.93 6.49 6.61
N HIS A 19 -7.85 6.91 5.76
CA HIS A 19 -9.21 7.22 6.16
C HIS A 19 -10.09 6.00 5.94
N ARG A 20 -11.02 5.80 6.84
CA ARG A 20 -11.98 4.71 6.76
C ARG A 20 -13.38 5.27 6.56
N VAL A 21 -14.09 4.78 5.54
CA VAL A 21 -15.47 5.15 5.28
C VAL A 21 -16.36 3.92 5.28
N VAL A 22 -17.62 4.11 5.67
CA VAL A 22 -18.65 3.07 5.67
C VAL A 22 -19.90 3.58 4.96
N PHE A 23 -20.52 2.72 4.15
CA PHE A 23 -21.79 3.05 3.53
C PHE A 23 -22.94 2.72 4.48
N ARG A 24 -23.69 3.74 4.90
CA ARG A 24 -24.86 3.61 5.78
C ARG A 24 -25.93 4.64 5.45
N GLY A 25 -27.20 4.20 5.52
CA GLY A 25 -28.34 5.08 5.29
C GLY A 25 -28.30 5.74 3.91
N GLY A 26 -27.86 5.01 2.87
CA GLY A 26 -27.79 5.50 1.51
C GLY A 26 -26.64 6.46 1.21
N SER A 27 -25.68 6.63 2.12
CA SER A 27 -24.53 7.54 1.92
C SER A 27 -23.24 7.03 2.58
N TRP A 28 -22.11 7.54 2.09
CA TRP A 28 -20.82 7.31 2.73
C TRP A 28 -20.67 8.16 3.99
N ARG A 29 -20.25 7.53 5.08
CA ARG A 29 -19.90 8.13 6.37
C ARG A 29 -18.44 7.88 6.65
N GLU A 30 -17.72 8.85 7.18
CA GLU A 30 -16.35 8.66 7.61
C GLU A 30 -16.32 8.17 9.06
N LEU A 31 -15.41 7.24 9.33
CA LEU A 31 -15.19 6.70 10.67
C LEU A 31 -13.98 7.39 11.30
N GLY A 32 -14.17 7.87 12.52
CA GLY A 32 -13.14 8.39 13.39
C GLY A 32 -12.93 7.48 14.60
N VAL A 33 -12.00 7.88 15.46
CA VAL A 33 -11.71 7.18 16.72
C VAL A 33 -12.02 8.10 17.89
N ALA A 34 -12.77 7.60 18.85
CA ALA A 34 -13.09 8.28 20.11
C ALA A 34 -12.67 7.43 21.31
N ILE A 35 -12.67 8.05 22.48
CA ILE A 35 -12.50 7.35 23.76
C ILE A 35 -13.87 7.21 24.40
N ALA A 36 -14.31 5.97 24.64
CA ALA A 36 -15.50 5.66 25.40
C ALA A 36 -15.12 4.64 26.50
N GLU A 37 -15.47 4.94 27.73
CA GLU A 37 -15.18 4.08 28.89
C GLU A 37 -13.70 3.67 29.01
N GLY A 38 -12.77 4.59 28.66
CA GLY A 38 -11.33 4.35 28.72
C GLY A 38 -10.79 3.45 27.59
N ARG A 39 -11.58 3.17 26.54
CA ARG A 39 -11.18 2.38 25.39
C ARG A 39 -11.35 3.19 24.11
N LEU A 40 -10.51 2.89 23.10
CA LEU A 40 -10.68 3.40 21.75
C LEU A 40 -11.87 2.70 21.09
N VAL A 41 -12.74 3.48 20.47
CA VAL A 41 -13.90 2.99 19.72
C VAL A 41 -14.00 3.70 18.39
N GLU A 42 -14.46 3.00 17.37
CA GLU A 42 -14.85 3.61 16.08
C GLU A 42 -16.17 4.37 16.24
N VAL A 43 -16.21 5.58 15.69
CA VAL A 43 -17.41 6.43 15.69
C VAL A 43 -17.63 7.04 14.31
N GLU A 44 -18.87 7.26 13.91
CA GLU A 44 -19.14 8.03 12.70
C GLU A 44 -18.87 9.51 12.96
N LEU A 45 -18.12 10.14 12.06
CA LEU A 45 -17.91 11.58 12.09
C LEU A 45 -19.19 12.29 11.61
N PRO A 46 -19.51 13.48 12.14
CA PRO A 46 -20.67 14.25 11.72
C PRO A 46 -20.61 14.66 10.25
N GLU A 47 -19.40 14.89 9.73
CA GLU A 47 -19.12 15.28 8.36
C GLU A 47 -17.86 14.57 7.85
N LEU A 48 -17.72 14.48 6.52
CA LEU A 48 -16.48 14.00 5.91
C LEU A 48 -15.36 14.99 6.17
N SER A 49 -14.20 14.48 6.55
CA SER A 49 -12.99 15.30 6.67
C SER A 49 -12.59 15.92 5.31
N PRO A 50 -11.87 17.05 5.29
CA PRO A 50 -11.49 17.70 4.04
C PRO A 50 -10.79 16.77 3.03
N PRO A 51 -9.85 15.88 3.40
CA PRO A 51 -9.26 14.94 2.45
C PRO A 51 -10.26 13.97 1.83
N VAL A 52 -11.21 13.46 2.62
CA VAL A 52 -12.24 12.54 2.13
C VAL A 52 -13.27 13.27 1.29
N ALA A 53 -13.65 14.50 1.67
CA ALA A 53 -14.58 15.33 0.92
C ALA A 53 -14.09 15.61 -0.52
N ILE A 54 -12.78 15.82 -0.72
CA ILE A 54 -12.16 16.03 -2.05
C ILE A 54 -12.36 14.82 -2.97
N VAL A 55 -12.33 13.61 -2.42
CA VAL A 55 -12.48 12.37 -3.21
C VAL A 55 -13.90 11.81 -3.20
N ARG A 56 -14.86 12.51 -2.59
CA ARG A 56 -16.23 12.05 -2.41
C ARG A 56 -16.87 11.55 -3.72
N GLU A 57 -16.71 12.29 -4.80
CA GLU A 57 -17.29 11.93 -6.11
C GLU A 57 -16.65 10.71 -6.77
N ARG A 58 -15.49 10.27 -6.26
CA ARG A 58 -14.84 9.06 -6.70
C ARG A 58 -15.28 7.82 -5.92
N LEU A 59 -15.99 8.01 -4.79
CA LEU A 59 -16.48 6.89 -4.02
C LEU A 59 -17.49 6.08 -4.85
N PRO A 60 -17.43 4.75 -4.79
CA PRO A 60 -18.30 3.93 -5.62
C PRO A 60 -19.77 4.06 -5.23
N ALA A 61 -20.64 3.90 -6.21
CA ALA A 61 -22.05 3.68 -5.93
C ALA A 61 -22.21 2.24 -5.40
N VAL A 62 -22.49 2.11 -4.12
CA VAL A 62 -22.76 0.83 -3.46
C VAL A 62 -24.18 0.83 -2.88
N THR A 63 -24.74 -0.36 -2.73
CA THR A 63 -26.09 -0.56 -2.16
C THR A 63 -26.05 -1.43 -0.90
N THR A 64 -24.88 -1.94 -0.54
CA THR A 64 -24.71 -2.85 0.60
C THR A 64 -24.44 -2.04 1.85
N GLU A 65 -25.37 -2.07 2.79
CA GLU A 65 -25.20 -1.48 4.12
C GLU A 65 -24.00 -2.11 4.84
N GLY A 66 -23.23 -1.28 5.53
CA GLY A 66 -22.01 -1.71 6.24
C GLY A 66 -20.81 -1.98 5.34
N TYR A 67 -20.86 -1.61 4.06
CA TYR A 67 -19.68 -1.71 3.18
C TYR A 67 -18.61 -0.73 3.64
N HIS A 68 -17.43 -1.24 3.97
CA HIS A 68 -16.27 -0.43 4.36
C HIS A 68 -15.31 -0.23 3.19
N LEU A 69 -14.69 0.94 3.14
CA LEU A 69 -13.61 1.24 2.20
C LEU A 69 -12.53 2.03 2.94
N ASP A 70 -11.29 1.56 2.83
CA ASP A 70 -10.13 2.25 3.36
C ASP A 70 -9.49 3.06 2.24
N LEU A 71 -9.24 4.34 2.51
CA LEU A 71 -8.73 5.32 1.56
C LEU A 71 -7.30 5.71 1.93
N PRO A 72 -6.27 5.19 1.22
CA PRO A 72 -4.86 5.45 1.49
C PRO A 72 -4.42 6.83 0.98
N LEU A 73 -5.11 7.91 1.41
CA LEU A 73 -4.88 9.27 0.91
C LEU A 73 -3.51 9.80 1.31
N ALA A 74 -3.03 9.48 2.53
CA ALA A 74 -1.71 9.91 2.98
C ALA A 74 -0.58 9.22 2.20
N ALA A 75 -0.78 7.98 1.73
CA ALA A 75 0.17 7.31 0.84
C ALA A 75 0.32 8.05 -0.50
N ALA A 76 -0.80 8.47 -1.10
CA ALA A 76 -0.80 9.26 -2.33
C ALA A 76 -0.16 10.65 -2.13
N GLU A 77 -0.44 11.30 -1.01
CA GLU A 77 0.16 12.58 -0.64
C GLU A 77 1.68 12.45 -0.45
N LEU A 78 2.14 11.44 0.28
CA LEU A 78 3.57 11.16 0.47
C LEU A 78 4.27 10.91 -0.88
N CYS A 79 3.65 10.12 -1.76
CA CYS A 79 4.18 9.90 -3.12
C CYS A 79 4.29 11.22 -3.89
N THR A 80 3.27 12.08 -3.79
CA THR A 80 3.27 13.41 -4.42
C THR A 80 4.41 14.28 -3.88
N GLN A 81 4.64 14.31 -2.58
CA GLN A 81 5.72 15.07 -1.94
C GLN A 81 7.10 14.56 -2.38
N ILE A 82 7.30 13.24 -2.40
CA ILE A 82 8.53 12.62 -2.90
C ILE A 82 8.74 12.97 -4.38
N ALA A 83 7.70 12.82 -5.20
CA ALA A 83 7.78 13.05 -6.64
C ALA A 83 8.06 14.51 -7.01
N ARG A 84 7.56 15.49 -6.24
CA ARG A 84 7.78 16.93 -6.45
C ARG A 84 9.10 17.44 -5.92
N ALA A 85 9.81 16.67 -5.11
CA ALA A 85 11.11 17.10 -4.58
C ALA A 85 12.15 17.26 -5.71
N PRO A 86 13.19 18.10 -5.54
CA PRO A 86 14.13 18.50 -6.59
C PRO A 86 15.21 17.43 -6.86
N TRP A 87 14.80 16.26 -7.29
CA TRP A 87 15.68 15.13 -7.67
C TRP A 87 15.29 14.58 -9.02
N HIS A 88 16.21 13.86 -9.65
CA HIS A 88 15.97 13.11 -10.88
C HIS A 88 16.64 11.74 -10.81
N GLY A 89 16.12 10.79 -11.58
CA GLY A 89 16.60 9.41 -11.59
C GLY A 89 15.45 8.42 -11.48
N THR A 90 15.62 7.35 -10.71
CA THR A 90 14.67 6.24 -10.68
C THR A 90 13.90 6.21 -9.36
N PHE A 91 12.58 6.12 -9.44
CA PHE A 91 11.68 5.79 -8.34
C PHE A 91 11.37 4.30 -8.36
N ILE A 92 11.42 3.64 -7.21
CA ILE A 92 11.08 2.22 -7.07
C ILE A 92 10.38 2.02 -5.73
N ALA A 93 9.15 1.52 -5.76
CA ALA A 93 8.37 1.20 -4.56
C ALA A 93 7.88 -0.25 -4.61
N PHE A 94 8.28 -1.04 -3.64
CA PHE A 94 7.76 -2.39 -3.38
C PHE A 94 6.68 -2.27 -2.32
N ASP A 95 5.47 -2.70 -2.65
CA ASP A 95 4.35 -2.63 -1.72
C ASP A 95 3.24 -3.58 -2.14
N TYR A 96 2.18 -3.66 -1.36
CA TYR A 96 0.98 -4.38 -1.73
C TYR A 96 -0.22 -3.44 -1.82
N GLY A 97 -1.03 -3.64 -2.85
CA GLY A 97 -2.13 -2.76 -3.13
C GLY A 97 -2.98 -3.25 -4.29
N LYS A 98 -3.89 -2.39 -4.69
CA LYS A 98 -4.84 -2.68 -5.78
C LYS A 98 -5.00 -1.47 -6.67
N THR A 99 -5.48 -1.70 -7.88
CA THR A 99 -6.06 -0.63 -8.69
C THR A 99 -7.33 -0.12 -8.03
N TRP A 100 -7.74 1.11 -8.31
CA TRP A 100 -8.95 1.68 -7.71
C TRP A 100 -10.19 0.80 -7.92
N PRO A 101 -10.50 0.29 -9.14
CA PRO A 101 -11.63 -0.61 -9.32
C PRO A 101 -11.56 -1.88 -8.46
N ALA A 102 -10.36 -2.45 -8.31
CA ALA A 102 -10.17 -3.64 -7.49
C ALA A 102 -10.27 -3.33 -5.98
N LEU A 103 -9.78 -2.17 -5.55
CA LEU A 103 -9.87 -1.73 -4.16
C LEU A 103 -11.32 -1.56 -3.73
N VAL A 104 -12.15 -0.94 -4.59
CA VAL A 104 -13.56 -0.68 -4.29
C VAL A 104 -14.47 -1.90 -4.45
N SER A 105 -14.03 -2.99 -5.06
CA SER A 105 -14.86 -4.18 -5.30
C SER A 105 -14.46 -5.42 -4.48
N ALA A 106 -13.20 -5.51 -4.07
CA ALA A 106 -12.65 -6.77 -3.58
C ALA A 106 -12.75 -6.95 -2.05
N ALA A 107 -13.08 -5.93 -1.28
CA ALA A 107 -13.00 -6.00 0.17
C ALA A 107 -14.14 -5.20 0.86
N PRO A 108 -15.34 -5.78 0.97
CA PRO A 108 -16.48 -5.10 1.61
C PRO A 108 -16.27 -4.82 3.11
N ALA A 109 -15.26 -5.40 3.74
CA ALA A 109 -14.85 -5.10 5.12
C ALA A 109 -13.68 -4.11 5.21
N GLY A 110 -13.23 -3.55 4.06
CA GLY A 110 -12.02 -2.77 3.95
C GLY A 110 -10.77 -3.64 3.82
N THR A 111 -9.61 -2.99 3.70
CA THR A 111 -8.30 -3.65 3.55
C THR A 111 -7.38 -3.42 4.73
N ALA A 112 -7.81 -2.63 5.71
CA ALA A 112 -7.05 -2.33 6.91
C ALA A 112 -6.74 -3.59 7.73
N ARG A 113 -5.53 -3.69 8.23
CA ARG A 113 -5.02 -4.82 9.01
C ARG A 113 -4.18 -4.29 10.17
N ALA A 114 -4.23 -5.00 11.28
CA ALA A 114 -3.34 -4.79 12.40
C ALA A 114 -2.41 -5.99 12.55
N TYR A 115 -1.16 -5.74 12.91
CA TYR A 115 -0.18 -6.78 13.19
C TYR A 115 0.48 -6.52 14.54
N HIS A 116 0.46 -7.53 15.41
CA HIS A 116 1.18 -7.53 16.67
C HIS A 116 2.07 -8.78 16.76
N ALA A 117 3.36 -8.60 17.05
CA ALA A 117 4.34 -9.69 17.12
C ALA A 117 4.28 -10.64 15.89
N HIS A 118 4.21 -10.08 14.68
CA HIS A 118 4.09 -10.78 13.40
C HIS A 118 2.81 -11.60 13.20
N ARG A 119 1.78 -11.37 14.01
CA ARG A 119 0.47 -12.00 13.87
C ARG A 119 -0.56 -10.95 13.49
N GLN A 120 -1.39 -11.29 12.52
CA GLN A 120 -2.51 -10.44 12.16
C GLN A 120 -3.56 -10.47 13.26
N GLU A 121 -3.98 -9.29 13.71
CA GLU A 121 -5.04 -9.05 14.68
C GLU A 121 -6.29 -8.54 13.96
N ARG A 122 -7.45 -8.78 14.57
CA ARG A 122 -8.73 -8.36 14.00
C ARG A 122 -9.13 -6.95 14.41
N ASP A 123 -8.71 -6.54 15.59
CA ASP A 123 -9.09 -5.25 16.16
C ASP A 123 -8.01 -4.21 15.87
N LEU A 124 -8.34 -3.25 15.02
CA LEU A 124 -7.45 -2.16 14.63
C LEU A 124 -7.11 -1.21 15.82
N LEU A 125 -7.92 -1.24 16.89
CA LEU A 125 -7.80 -0.33 18.02
C LEU A 125 -7.28 -1.00 19.30
N ALA A 126 -7.01 -2.32 19.27
CA ALA A 126 -6.73 -3.11 20.46
C ALA A 126 -5.50 -2.68 21.25
N GLN A 127 -4.42 -2.31 20.59
CA GLN A 127 -3.12 -2.07 21.25
C GLN A 127 -2.44 -0.81 20.66
N PRO A 128 -2.94 0.40 20.95
CA PRO A 128 -2.38 1.64 20.41
C PRO A 128 -0.87 1.75 20.71
N GLY A 129 -0.07 1.99 19.67
CA GLY A 129 1.39 2.10 19.75
C GLY A 129 2.15 0.78 19.93
N ARG A 130 1.47 -0.39 19.88
CA ARG A 130 2.08 -1.72 19.97
C ARG A 130 1.75 -2.63 18.81
N GLN A 131 0.97 -2.17 17.86
CA GLN A 131 0.62 -2.89 16.64
C GLN A 131 0.89 -2.01 15.42
N ASP A 132 1.29 -2.64 14.33
CA ASP A 132 1.43 -1.99 13.04
C ASP A 132 0.06 -2.00 12.35
N LEU A 133 -0.36 -0.85 11.85
CA LEU A 133 -1.56 -0.72 11.04
C LEU A 133 -1.17 -0.53 9.59
N THR A 134 -1.76 -1.33 8.72
CA THR A 134 -1.51 -1.25 7.29
C THR A 134 -2.81 -1.30 6.51
N CYS A 135 -2.83 -0.75 5.30
CA CYS A 135 -3.91 -0.95 4.35
C CYS A 135 -3.37 -1.09 2.93
N ASP A 136 -4.14 -1.74 2.05
CA ASP A 136 -3.75 -1.83 0.64
C ASP A 136 -3.67 -0.42 0.04
N ILE A 137 -2.56 -0.11 -0.66
CA ILE A 137 -2.42 1.16 -1.35
C ILE A 137 -3.21 1.18 -2.66
N CYS A 138 -3.51 2.37 -3.16
CA CYS A 138 -4.15 2.57 -4.46
C CYS A 138 -3.09 2.91 -5.51
N TRP A 139 -2.72 1.95 -6.34
CA TRP A 139 -1.68 2.13 -7.35
C TRP A 139 -1.98 3.25 -8.33
N ASP A 140 -3.24 3.38 -8.80
CA ASP A 140 -3.65 4.46 -9.72
C ASP A 140 -3.35 5.86 -9.17
N TRP A 141 -3.41 6.03 -7.85
CA TRP A 141 -3.13 7.33 -7.23
C TRP A 141 -1.63 7.61 -7.18
N LEU A 142 -0.79 6.60 -6.93
CA LEU A 142 0.66 6.75 -6.95
C LEU A 142 1.16 6.97 -8.38
N GLU A 143 0.65 6.22 -9.35
CA GLU A 143 0.96 6.43 -10.78
C GLU A 143 0.59 7.84 -11.23
N SER A 144 -0.59 8.32 -10.85
CA SER A 144 -1.05 9.67 -11.16
C SER A 144 -0.15 10.75 -10.54
N ALA A 145 0.32 10.54 -9.30
CA ALA A 145 1.23 11.45 -8.63
C ALA A 145 2.59 11.55 -9.34
N LEU A 146 3.14 10.41 -9.77
CA LEU A 146 4.39 10.35 -10.53
C LEU A 146 4.23 11.01 -11.90
N ALA A 147 3.15 10.69 -12.63
CA ALA A 147 2.87 11.28 -13.94
C ALA A 147 2.73 12.81 -13.87
N ALA A 148 1.99 13.32 -12.88
CA ALA A 148 1.81 14.75 -12.65
C ALA A 148 3.12 15.47 -12.30
N ALA A 149 4.12 14.76 -11.75
CA ALA A 149 5.45 15.27 -11.45
C ALA A 149 6.45 15.12 -12.62
N GLY A 150 6.00 14.63 -13.80
CA GLY A 150 6.81 14.51 -15.00
C GLY A 150 7.65 13.23 -15.10
N PHE A 151 7.35 12.22 -14.28
CA PHE A 151 7.96 10.90 -14.45
C PHE A 151 7.46 10.22 -15.72
N ARG A 152 8.31 9.41 -16.30
CA ARG A 152 8.07 8.63 -17.53
C ARG A 152 8.34 7.15 -17.27
N ASP A 153 7.94 6.31 -18.23
CA ASP A 153 8.11 4.86 -18.15
C ASP A 153 7.55 4.28 -16.84
N ILE A 154 6.44 4.86 -16.37
CA ILE A 154 5.75 4.41 -15.16
C ILE A 154 5.22 3.01 -15.40
N ARG A 155 5.64 2.05 -14.59
CA ARG A 155 5.25 0.64 -14.71
C ARG A 155 4.92 0.07 -13.35
N LEU A 156 3.82 -0.68 -13.33
CA LEU A 156 3.42 -1.52 -12.22
C LEU A 156 3.55 -2.98 -12.65
N GLU A 157 4.35 -3.76 -11.95
CA GLU A 157 4.52 -5.18 -12.24
C GLU A 157 4.64 -6.00 -10.95
N SER A 158 4.50 -7.33 -11.03
CA SER A 158 4.73 -8.17 -9.87
C SER A 158 6.18 -8.11 -9.42
N GLN A 159 6.42 -8.30 -8.13
CA GLN A 159 7.78 -8.36 -7.59
C GLN A 159 8.64 -9.41 -8.29
N GLU A 160 8.06 -10.58 -8.57
CA GLU A 160 8.73 -11.64 -9.34
C GLU A 160 9.19 -11.13 -10.71
N SER A 161 8.29 -10.52 -11.50
CA SER A 161 8.62 -10.00 -12.83
C SER A 161 9.70 -8.94 -12.79
N PHE A 162 9.60 -8.01 -11.84
CA PHE A 162 10.59 -6.96 -11.63
C PHE A 162 11.96 -7.54 -11.30
N LEU A 163 12.03 -8.45 -10.33
CA LEU A 163 13.29 -9.05 -9.90
C LEU A 163 13.93 -9.93 -10.98
N ILE A 164 13.14 -10.69 -11.74
CA ILE A 164 13.65 -11.48 -12.88
C ILE A 164 14.25 -10.55 -13.94
N ARG A 165 13.56 -9.46 -14.25
CA ARG A 165 13.98 -8.52 -15.30
C ARG A 165 15.22 -7.71 -14.91
N HIS A 166 15.27 -7.22 -13.67
CA HIS A 166 16.29 -6.25 -13.24
C HIS A 166 17.39 -6.84 -12.35
N ALA A 167 17.18 -8.02 -11.77
CA ALA A 167 18.12 -8.69 -10.88
C ALA A 167 18.37 -10.16 -11.25
N GLY A 168 18.01 -10.58 -12.46
CA GLY A 168 18.11 -11.98 -12.91
C GLY A 168 19.53 -12.54 -12.83
N GLU A 169 20.54 -11.76 -13.22
CA GLU A 169 21.97 -12.18 -13.08
C GLU A 169 22.37 -12.38 -11.62
N ALA A 170 21.92 -11.51 -10.71
CA ALA A 170 22.19 -11.68 -9.28
C ALA A 170 21.49 -12.91 -8.73
N ALA A 171 20.26 -13.17 -9.15
CA ALA A 171 19.52 -14.37 -8.79
C ALA A 171 20.24 -15.65 -9.29
N GLN A 172 20.72 -15.65 -10.54
CA GLN A 172 21.49 -16.75 -11.11
C GLN A 172 22.78 -17.00 -10.35
N ARG A 173 23.52 -15.94 -9.97
CA ARG A 173 24.73 -16.08 -9.14
C ARG A 173 24.43 -16.73 -7.78
N ILE A 174 23.37 -16.29 -7.10
CA ILE A 174 22.96 -16.89 -5.81
C ILE A 174 22.69 -18.39 -5.98
N VAL A 175 22.02 -18.79 -7.06
CA VAL A 175 21.73 -20.21 -7.33
C VAL A 175 23.01 -20.99 -7.66
N ALA A 176 23.90 -20.41 -8.46
CA ALA A 176 25.15 -21.07 -8.88
C ALA A 176 26.17 -21.23 -7.74
N GLU A 177 26.26 -20.24 -6.85
CA GLU A 177 27.18 -20.25 -5.72
C GLU A 177 26.66 -21.03 -4.50
N ALA A 178 25.38 -21.41 -4.51
CA ALA A 178 24.76 -22.12 -3.40
C ALA A 178 25.38 -23.51 -3.21
N LYS A 179 25.83 -23.79 -2.00
CA LYS A 179 26.35 -25.10 -1.63
C LYS A 179 25.26 -26.16 -1.60
N PRO A 180 25.56 -27.45 -1.82
CA PRO A 180 24.61 -28.54 -1.58
C PRO A 180 24.09 -28.48 -0.13
N GLY A 181 22.73 -28.51 0.02
CA GLY A 181 22.06 -28.45 1.31
C GLY A 181 21.28 -27.16 1.54
N PRO A 182 20.83 -26.90 2.79
CA PRO A 182 20.08 -25.69 3.13
C PRO A 182 20.96 -24.45 2.99
N ASP A 183 20.63 -23.56 2.05
CA ASP A 183 21.26 -22.25 1.89
C ASP A 183 20.23 -21.15 2.14
N PRO A 184 20.43 -20.31 3.19
CA PRO A 184 19.51 -19.23 3.50
C PRO A 184 19.29 -18.23 2.36
N ARG A 185 20.28 -18.02 1.49
CA ARG A 185 20.18 -17.11 0.34
C ARG A 185 19.21 -17.67 -0.70
N ARG A 186 19.28 -18.97 -0.98
CA ARG A 186 18.32 -19.64 -1.89
C ARG A 186 16.91 -19.60 -1.33
N SER A 187 16.73 -19.88 -0.04
CA SER A 187 15.41 -19.86 0.60
C SER A 187 14.80 -18.44 0.56
N ARG A 188 15.62 -17.41 0.81
CA ARG A 188 15.18 -16.00 0.71
C ARG A 188 14.85 -15.62 -0.74
N LEU A 189 15.71 -15.98 -1.70
CA LEU A 189 15.44 -15.74 -3.12
C LEU A 189 14.15 -16.44 -3.55
N GLN A 190 13.94 -17.68 -3.13
CA GLN A 190 12.71 -18.40 -3.40
C GLN A 190 11.49 -17.69 -2.80
N ALA A 191 11.58 -17.20 -1.56
CA ALA A 191 10.48 -16.45 -0.94
C ALA A 191 10.15 -15.17 -1.72
N LEU A 192 11.15 -14.46 -2.24
CA LEU A 192 10.96 -13.25 -3.03
C LEU A 192 10.32 -13.50 -4.40
N LEU A 193 10.65 -14.63 -5.03
CA LEU A 193 10.22 -14.94 -6.42
C LEU A 193 9.00 -15.85 -6.48
N HIS A 194 8.72 -16.63 -5.43
CA HIS A 194 7.65 -17.64 -5.51
C HIS A 194 6.26 -16.99 -5.55
N PRO A 195 5.40 -17.32 -6.54
CA PRO A 195 4.08 -16.71 -6.70
C PRO A 195 3.17 -16.88 -5.47
N GLY A 196 3.25 -18.03 -4.79
CA GLY A 196 2.47 -18.31 -3.58
C GLY A 196 3.01 -17.64 -2.30
N LEU A 197 4.14 -16.92 -2.38
CA LEU A 197 4.73 -16.18 -1.26
C LEU A 197 4.70 -14.67 -1.57
N LEU A 198 5.86 -14.04 -1.76
CA LEU A 198 5.95 -12.59 -1.98
C LEU A 198 5.87 -12.20 -3.47
N GLY A 199 6.24 -13.12 -4.38
CA GLY A 199 6.47 -12.80 -5.79
C GLY A 199 5.27 -12.19 -6.53
N GLN A 200 4.05 -12.67 -6.25
CA GLN A 200 2.80 -12.14 -6.83
C GLN A 200 1.99 -11.30 -5.85
N ARG A 201 2.23 -11.45 -4.55
CA ARG A 201 1.55 -10.69 -3.50
C ARG A 201 2.02 -9.25 -3.48
N PHE A 202 3.31 -9.03 -3.66
CA PHE A 202 3.90 -7.70 -3.79
C PHE A 202 3.93 -7.26 -5.24
N GLN A 203 3.75 -5.97 -5.43
CA GLN A 203 3.90 -5.29 -6.70
C GLN A 203 5.00 -4.24 -6.59
N VAL A 204 5.56 -3.87 -7.73
CA VAL A 204 6.62 -2.88 -7.82
C VAL A 204 6.19 -1.79 -8.78
N LEU A 205 6.02 -0.59 -8.26
CA LEU A 205 5.84 0.61 -9.05
C LEU A 205 7.21 1.26 -9.28
N HIS A 206 7.61 1.41 -10.53
CA HIS A 206 8.86 2.07 -10.87
C HIS A 206 8.70 3.05 -12.01
N ALA A 207 9.52 4.10 -12.02
CA ALA A 207 9.47 5.18 -12.99
C ALA A 207 10.78 5.94 -13.05
N ASN A 208 11.00 6.71 -14.12
CA ASN A 208 12.19 7.53 -14.32
C ASN A 208 11.83 9.01 -14.56
N ARG A 209 12.71 9.89 -14.10
CA ARG A 209 12.62 11.34 -14.38
C ARG A 209 14.00 11.94 -14.63
#